data_ae10fb4a71346467763167baaf557c02
#
_entry.id   ae10fb4a71346467763167baaf557c02
#
_cell.length_a   1.000
_cell.length_b   1.000
_cell.length_c   1.000
_cell.angle_alpha   90.00
_cell.angle_beta   90.00
_cell.angle_gamma   90.00
#
_symmetry.space_group_name_H-M   'P 1'
#
loop_
_entity.id
_entity.type
_entity.pdbx_description
1 polymer ?
#
loop_
_entity_poly.entity_id
_entity_poly.type
_entity_poly.pdbx_seq_one_letter_code
_entity_poly.pdbx_strand_id
1 'polypeptide(L)'
;MTFRAKPVVRRFQRPSWDTRNRRNFYLNLGFGLAVVAAVVILGIAVAISYYNDHLAPVGSVDGQSITKDDLRDRTAIETWRLQIAQRRVNTQAAAGQLTQAQAELQTQQVDQARQQVIPNSLEKIIDNRIQAKLASDEGVAVTDSDVDAKLLEEATTPESRHAWQIEVKPATDPGATEPTAEQKAAARATIEKALADIKGGKAWDDVARTVSTDSATAAQAGDLGWVTKDDAQTDEAFLTALFAAAVNTPTDVVEGKDGTFRIGRVSEIVAQSVDGNYQETLTNDGIDLGKYRAVVRGDVIRNKLEDKLVADASKAAPQRQTDEIYLSQATIDLPDDAVKVRHILFSPKDDPAAASNGDIPADDPSWGQAKLDADAAYVRLKNDISQFDALARSESDEESARGPDGTGGVLDAYVSSDSSYVESFSKPILDAKPTDGQLLPPIKTEFGYHIVQVLNHPPDLAALKTKIDSGQADFEDVAKDFSEGAEASHGGDLGWIAKGQLQKEMTDAIFAAPVGKTSAVVTIPDDGQYLFLVKDEQERTPEGRQLDAIRTRLFSDWYQPKKDAAAVERDESIVAGLAG
;
A
#
# COMPACT_ATOMS: atom_id res chain seq x y z
N MET A 1 -9.11 -105.23 78.49
CA MET A 1 -8.19 -104.23 77.89
C MET A 1 -8.77 -103.74 76.62
N THR A 2 -9.34 -102.51 76.66
CA THR A 2 -10.02 -101.90 75.52
C THR A 2 -9.12 -100.98 74.71
N PHE A 3 -8.79 -101.33 73.48
CA PHE A 3 -8.03 -100.50 72.59
C PHE A 3 -8.96 -99.40 71.95
N ARG A 4 -8.67 -98.12 72.29
CA ARG A 4 -9.31 -96.98 71.66
C ARG A 4 -8.47 -96.65 70.41
N ALA A 5 -9.12 -96.75 69.18
CA ALA A 5 -8.58 -96.31 67.94
C ALA A 5 -8.64 -94.75 67.84
N LYS A 6 -7.56 -94.11 67.47
CA LYS A 6 -7.51 -92.69 67.25
C LYS A 6 -8.26 -92.30 65.97
N PRO A 7 -9.02 -91.21 65.92
CA PRO A 7 -9.76 -90.81 64.70
C PRO A 7 -8.77 -90.35 63.64
N VAL A 8 -8.92 -90.90 62.44
CA VAL A 8 -8.18 -90.49 61.24
C VAL A 8 -8.80 -89.17 60.73
N VAL A 9 -8.09 -88.06 60.89
CA VAL A 9 -8.43 -86.76 60.28
C VAL A 9 -8.13 -86.86 58.78
N ARG A 10 -9.17 -87.09 57.95
CA ARG A 10 -9.06 -86.96 56.50
C ARG A 10 -8.81 -85.44 56.16
N ARG A 11 -7.62 -85.10 55.77
CA ARG A 11 -7.36 -83.79 55.13
C ARG A 11 -8.06 -83.81 53.79
N PHE A 12 -9.10 -82.95 53.63
CA PHE A 12 -9.71 -82.66 52.36
C PHE A 12 -8.64 -82.10 51.43
N GLN A 13 -8.04 -82.90 50.59
CA GLN A 13 -7.25 -82.38 49.47
C GLN A 13 -8.23 -81.84 48.43
N ARG A 14 -8.20 -80.49 48.24
CA ARG A 14 -8.99 -79.87 47.14
C ARG A 14 -8.52 -80.49 45.82
N PRO A 15 -9.45 -80.89 44.94
CA PRO A 15 -9.08 -81.50 43.67
C PRO A 15 -8.21 -80.56 42.84
N SER A 16 -7.19 -81.04 42.14
CA SER A 16 -6.24 -80.26 41.34
C SER A 16 -6.92 -79.49 40.20
N TRP A 17 -8.12 -79.89 39.76
CA TRP A 17 -8.92 -79.16 38.78
C TRP A 17 -9.54 -77.88 39.37
N ASP A 18 -9.84 -77.79 40.65
CA ASP A 18 -10.41 -76.60 41.28
C ASP A 18 -9.38 -75.45 41.34
N THR A 19 -8.11 -75.75 41.62
CA THR A 19 -6.99 -74.79 41.61
C THR A 19 -6.65 -74.34 40.18
N ARG A 20 -6.78 -75.24 39.18
CA ARG A 20 -6.53 -74.91 37.78
C ARG A 20 -7.63 -73.99 37.21
N ASN A 21 -8.89 -74.28 37.56
CA ASN A 21 -10.06 -73.47 37.15
C ASN A 21 -10.02 -72.07 37.75
N ARG A 22 -9.62 -71.93 39.03
CA ARG A 22 -9.43 -70.63 39.66
C ARG A 22 -8.30 -69.86 39.04
N ARG A 23 -7.17 -70.51 38.73
CA ARG A 23 -6.04 -69.87 38.06
C ARG A 23 -6.44 -69.39 36.67
N ASN A 24 -7.13 -70.20 35.91
CA ASN A 24 -7.63 -69.83 34.58
C ASN A 24 -8.68 -68.72 34.62
N PHE A 25 -9.57 -68.72 35.67
CA PHE A 25 -10.49 -67.62 35.89
C PHE A 25 -9.81 -66.29 36.16
N TYR A 26 -8.78 -66.26 37.03
CA TYR A 26 -8.03 -65.01 37.30
C TYR A 26 -7.17 -64.62 36.11
N LEU A 27 -6.63 -65.56 35.34
CA LEU A 27 -5.89 -65.23 34.10
C LEU A 27 -6.84 -64.66 33.04
N ASN A 28 -8.02 -65.24 32.87
CA ASN A 28 -8.99 -64.71 31.90
C ASN A 28 -9.58 -63.38 32.38
N LEU A 29 -9.81 -63.22 33.67
CA LEU A 29 -10.23 -61.95 34.26
C LEU A 29 -9.14 -60.87 34.08
N GLY A 30 -7.86 -61.21 34.35
CA GLY A 30 -6.74 -60.32 34.16
C GLY A 30 -6.56 -59.93 32.69
N PHE A 31 -6.71 -60.94 31.78
CA PHE A 31 -6.67 -60.67 30.34
C PHE A 31 -7.84 -59.80 29.89
N GLY A 32 -9.08 -60.07 30.37
CA GLY A 32 -10.24 -59.24 30.09
C GLY A 32 -10.07 -57.79 30.58
N LEU A 33 -9.54 -57.61 31.80
CA LEU A 33 -9.20 -56.29 32.32
C LEU A 33 -8.11 -55.57 31.49
N ALA A 34 -7.10 -56.32 31.05
CA ALA A 34 -6.03 -55.78 30.20
C ALA A 34 -6.60 -55.31 28.82
N VAL A 35 -7.49 -56.09 28.23
CA VAL A 35 -8.18 -55.73 26.98
C VAL A 35 -9.05 -54.47 27.18
N VAL A 36 -9.82 -54.40 28.25
CA VAL A 36 -10.64 -53.24 28.57
C VAL A 36 -9.72 -52.00 28.78
N ALA A 37 -8.63 -52.15 29.53
CA ALA A 37 -7.65 -51.06 29.73
C ALA A 37 -7.05 -50.60 28.40
N ALA A 38 -6.67 -51.54 27.51
CA ALA A 38 -6.13 -51.21 26.19
C ALA A 38 -7.15 -50.45 25.32
N VAL A 39 -8.44 -50.85 25.34
CA VAL A 39 -9.51 -50.12 24.63
C VAL A 39 -9.74 -48.74 25.21
N VAL A 40 -9.71 -48.60 26.54
CA VAL A 40 -9.84 -47.28 27.18
C VAL A 40 -8.67 -46.37 26.83
N ILE A 41 -7.41 -46.88 26.87
CA ILE A 41 -6.21 -46.12 26.49
C ILE A 41 -6.29 -45.69 25.02
N LEU A 42 -6.71 -46.60 24.14
CA LEU A 42 -6.90 -46.29 22.72
C LEU A 42 -7.98 -45.21 22.53
N GLY A 43 -9.10 -45.31 23.24
CA GLY A 43 -10.17 -44.32 23.22
C GLY A 43 -9.70 -42.94 23.69
N ILE A 44 -8.91 -42.90 24.76
CA ILE A 44 -8.30 -41.66 25.26
C ILE A 44 -7.32 -41.10 24.22
N ALA A 45 -6.45 -41.95 23.65
CA ALA A 45 -5.48 -41.50 22.61
C ALA A 45 -6.21 -40.92 21.40
N VAL A 46 -7.26 -41.55 20.91
CA VAL A 46 -8.09 -41.04 19.81
C VAL A 46 -8.78 -39.71 20.20
N ALA A 47 -9.29 -39.58 21.41
CA ALA A 47 -9.93 -38.36 21.89
C ALA A 47 -8.92 -37.21 22.00
N ILE A 48 -7.68 -37.47 22.47
CA ILE A 48 -6.62 -36.48 22.54
C ILE A 48 -6.16 -36.08 21.13
N SER A 49 -6.01 -37.05 20.23
CA SER A 49 -5.66 -36.75 18.82
C SER A 49 -6.75 -35.88 18.19
N TYR A 50 -8.02 -36.26 18.32
CA TYR A 50 -9.14 -35.48 17.80
C TYR A 50 -9.16 -34.07 18.36
N TYR A 51 -8.97 -33.92 19.69
CA TYR A 51 -8.90 -32.59 20.33
C TYR A 51 -7.76 -31.77 19.76
N ASN A 52 -6.56 -32.34 19.66
CA ASN A 52 -5.37 -31.62 19.17
C ASN A 52 -5.48 -31.25 17.68
N ASP A 53 -6.15 -32.09 16.88
CA ASP A 53 -6.27 -31.87 15.44
C ASP A 53 -7.38 -30.92 15.06
N HIS A 54 -8.46 -30.84 15.88
CA HIS A 54 -9.68 -30.10 15.55
C HIS A 54 -10.01 -28.97 16.52
N LEU A 55 -9.93 -29.24 17.84
CA LEU A 55 -10.47 -28.35 18.88
C LEU A 55 -9.41 -27.57 19.62
N ALA A 56 -8.11 -27.85 19.42
CA ALA A 56 -7.04 -27.11 20.08
C ALA A 56 -7.13 -25.62 19.70
N PRO A 57 -7.05 -24.71 20.69
CA PRO A 57 -7.18 -23.29 20.45
C PRO A 57 -5.95 -22.76 19.69
N VAL A 58 -6.20 -21.96 18.66
CA VAL A 58 -5.19 -21.19 17.92
C VAL A 58 -5.18 -19.72 18.35
N GLY A 59 -6.12 -19.33 19.17
CA GLY A 59 -6.27 -18.01 19.77
C GLY A 59 -7.56 -17.90 20.57
N SER A 60 -7.78 -16.75 21.18
CA SER A 60 -9.03 -16.43 21.87
C SER A 60 -9.39 -14.94 21.75
N VAL A 61 -10.68 -14.62 21.88
CA VAL A 61 -11.21 -13.26 21.98
C VAL A 61 -12.15 -13.21 23.17
N ASP A 62 -11.90 -12.35 24.14
CA ASP A 62 -12.67 -12.22 25.40
C ASP A 62 -12.89 -13.58 26.08
N GLY A 63 -11.87 -14.47 26.07
CA GLY A 63 -11.93 -15.81 26.64
C GLY A 63 -12.68 -16.86 25.80
N GLN A 64 -13.20 -16.51 24.64
CA GLN A 64 -13.79 -17.46 23.70
C GLN A 64 -12.73 -18.01 22.75
N SER A 65 -12.45 -19.29 22.82
CA SER A 65 -11.44 -19.95 22.00
C SER A 65 -11.78 -19.93 20.52
N ILE A 66 -10.76 -19.71 19.69
CA ILE A 66 -10.77 -19.94 18.24
C ILE A 66 -10.09 -21.30 18.03
N THR A 67 -10.80 -22.26 17.46
CA THR A 67 -10.27 -23.61 17.25
C THR A 67 -9.49 -23.72 15.94
N LYS A 68 -8.73 -24.82 15.80
CA LYS A 68 -8.08 -25.15 14.51
C LYS A 68 -9.10 -25.31 13.39
N ASP A 69 -10.26 -25.87 13.67
CA ASP A 69 -11.30 -26.03 12.65
C ASP A 69 -11.90 -24.68 12.25
N ASP A 70 -12.12 -23.75 13.19
CA ASP A 70 -12.55 -22.37 12.86
C ASP A 70 -11.55 -21.71 11.88
N LEU A 71 -10.23 -21.86 12.16
CA LEU A 71 -9.19 -21.29 11.31
C LEU A 71 -9.12 -21.99 9.93
N ARG A 72 -9.22 -23.32 9.88
CA ARG A 72 -9.24 -24.07 8.61
C ARG A 72 -10.44 -23.70 7.74
N ASP A 73 -11.62 -23.62 8.33
CA ASP A 73 -12.84 -23.23 7.63
C ASP A 73 -12.72 -21.82 7.05
N ARG A 74 -12.23 -20.86 7.86
CA ARG A 74 -12.00 -19.50 7.39
C ARG A 74 -10.95 -19.46 6.29
N THR A 75 -9.82 -20.15 6.46
CA THR A 75 -8.75 -20.22 5.47
C THR A 75 -9.24 -20.82 4.16
N ALA A 76 -10.06 -21.89 4.21
CA ALA A 76 -10.64 -22.48 3.02
C ALA A 76 -11.52 -21.48 2.25
N ILE A 77 -12.35 -20.71 2.96
CA ILE A 77 -13.20 -19.66 2.37
C ILE A 77 -12.35 -18.56 1.73
N GLU A 78 -11.34 -18.03 2.44
CA GLU A 78 -10.48 -16.98 1.89
C GLU A 78 -9.65 -17.48 0.70
N THR A 79 -9.15 -18.71 0.75
CA THR A 79 -8.47 -19.35 -0.37
C THR A 79 -9.39 -19.49 -1.57
N TRP A 80 -10.63 -19.88 -1.37
CA TRP A 80 -11.62 -19.96 -2.44
C TRP A 80 -11.92 -18.59 -3.05
N ARG A 81 -12.07 -17.53 -2.25
CA ARG A 81 -12.23 -16.16 -2.72
C ARG A 81 -11.04 -15.73 -3.62
N LEU A 82 -9.80 -16.07 -3.22
CA LEU A 82 -8.61 -15.80 -4.03
C LEU A 82 -8.59 -16.62 -5.33
N GLN A 83 -9.10 -17.86 -5.32
CA GLN A 83 -9.25 -18.66 -6.55
C GLN A 83 -10.29 -18.06 -7.51
N ILE A 84 -11.40 -17.54 -6.99
CA ILE A 84 -12.39 -16.82 -7.81
C ILE A 84 -11.77 -15.56 -8.41
N ALA A 85 -11.03 -14.77 -7.61
CA ALA A 85 -10.32 -13.58 -8.12
C ALA A 85 -9.35 -13.96 -9.25
N GLN A 86 -8.54 -15.00 -9.08
CA GLN A 86 -7.62 -15.48 -10.13
C GLN A 86 -8.38 -15.95 -11.39
N ARG A 87 -9.51 -16.65 -11.22
CA ARG A 87 -10.33 -17.07 -12.36
C ARG A 87 -10.87 -15.87 -13.13
N ARG A 88 -11.28 -14.79 -12.43
CA ARG A 88 -11.72 -13.53 -13.07
C ARG A 88 -10.59 -12.86 -13.86
N VAL A 89 -9.40 -12.73 -13.26
CA VAL A 89 -8.20 -12.20 -13.95
C VAL A 89 -7.92 -12.99 -15.23
N ASN A 90 -7.89 -14.32 -15.16
CA ASN A 90 -7.62 -15.17 -16.32
C ASN A 90 -8.71 -15.02 -17.40
N THR A 91 -9.97 -14.90 -17.01
CA THR A 91 -11.10 -14.73 -17.95
C THR A 91 -11.02 -13.37 -18.65
N GLN A 92 -10.75 -12.30 -17.90
CA GLN A 92 -10.60 -10.95 -18.44
C GLN A 92 -9.38 -10.84 -19.35
N ALA A 93 -8.25 -11.45 -18.97
CA ALA A 93 -7.06 -11.50 -19.83
C ALA A 93 -7.32 -12.27 -21.13
N ALA A 94 -8.00 -13.42 -21.07
CA ALA A 94 -8.37 -14.20 -22.24
C ALA A 94 -9.36 -13.48 -23.16
N ALA A 95 -10.22 -12.62 -22.59
CA ALA A 95 -11.14 -11.75 -23.32
C ALA A 95 -10.49 -10.46 -23.86
N GLY A 96 -9.18 -10.25 -23.61
CA GLY A 96 -8.48 -9.02 -23.98
C GLY A 96 -8.89 -7.78 -23.17
N GLN A 97 -9.52 -7.99 -22.01
CA GLN A 97 -9.95 -6.94 -21.09
C GLN A 97 -8.85 -6.49 -20.11
N LEU A 98 -7.73 -7.17 -20.10
CA LEU A 98 -6.51 -6.80 -19.37
C LEU A 98 -5.33 -6.86 -20.32
N THR A 99 -4.42 -5.90 -20.21
CA THR A 99 -3.09 -6.02 -20.80
C THR A 99 -2.30 -7.11 -20.08
N GLN A 100 -1.24 -7.62 -20.71
CA GLN A 100 -0.37 -8.60 -20.07
C GLN A 100 0.18 -8.09 -18.73
N ALA A 101 0.67 -6.84 -18.69
CA ALA A 101 1.21 -6.22 -17.48
C ALA A 101 0.16 -6.09 -16.36
N GLN A 102 -1.08 -5.70 -16.70
CA GLN A 102 -2.18 -5.65 -15.73
C GLN A 102 -2.53 -7.04 -15.19
N ALA A 103 -2.61 -8.05 -16.05
CA ALA A 103 -2.89 -9.43 -15.63
C ALA A 103 -1.77 -10.00 -14.74
N GLU A 104 -0.50 -9.73 -15.07
CA GLU A 104 0.66 -10.12 -14.26
C GLU A 104 0.64 -9.44 -12.89
N LEU A 105 0.38 -8.13 -12.83
CA LEU A 105 0.28 -7.37 -11.58
C LEU A 105 -0.84 -7.91 -10.68
N GLN A 106 -2.04 -8.10 -11.21
CA GLN A 106 -3.18 -8.65 -10.45
C GLN A 106 -2.91 -10.09 -9.99
N THR A 107 -2.27 -10.92 -10.83
CA THR A 107 -1.87 -12.27 -10.44
C THR A 107 -0.85 -12.23 -9.30
N GLN A 108 0.14 -11.35 -9.35
CA GLN A 108 1.12 -11.17 -8.28
C GLN A 108 0.46 -10.74 -6.96
N GLN A 109 -0.53 -9.86 -7.00
CA GLN A 109 -1.30 -9.45 -5.82
C GLN A 109 -2.05 -10.65 -5.20
N VAL A 110 -2.69 -11.48 -6.04
CA VAL A 110 -3.37 -12.71 -5.58
C VAL A 110 -2.37 -13.69 -4.95
N ASP A 111 -1.19 -13.85 -5.52
CA ASP A 111 -0.16 -14.76 -4.99
C ASP A 111 0.43 -14.26 -3.67
N GLN A 112 0.64 -12.96 -3.53
CA GLN A 112 1.03 -12.35 -2.24
C GLN A 112 -0.05 -12.56 -1.17
N ALA A 113 -1.33 -12.36 -1.53
CA ALA A 113 -2.44 -12.61 -0.62
C ALA A 113 -2.54 -14.08 -0.19
N ARG A 114 -2.22 -15.04 -1.09
CA ARG A 114 -2.17 -16.48 -0.75
C ARG A 114 -1.10 -16.81 0.29
N GLN A 115 0.06 -16.17 0.23
CA GLN A 115 1.14 -16.38 1.21
C GLN A 115 0.73 -15.95 2.62
N GLN A 116 -0.17 -14.97 2.74
CA GLN A 116 -0.65 -14.43 3.99
C GLN A 116 -2.05 -14.94 4.39
N VAL A 117 -2.62 -15.90 3.66
CA VAL A 117 -4.03 -16.30 3.83
C VAL A 117 -4.32 -16.84 5.23
N ILE A 118 -3.41 -17.63 5.83
CA ILE A 118 -3.61 -18.23 7.15
C ILE A 118 -3.55 -17.18 8.27
N PRO A 119 -2.48 -16.38 8.44
CA PRO A 119 -2.46 -15.34 9.47
C PRO A 119 -3.59 -14.33 9.27
N ASN A 120 -3.87 -13.91 8.05
CA ASN A 120 -4.98 -13.01 7.76
C ASN A 120 -6.35 -13.62 8.10
N SER A 121 -6.53 -14.94 7.94
CA SER A 121 -7.76 -15.63 8.32
C SER A 121 -7.99 -15.59 9.84
N LEU A 122 -6.92 -15.76 10.64
CA LEU A 122 -7.03 -15.63 12.10
C LEU A 122 -7.42 -14.21 12.50
N GLU A 123 -6.75 -13.19 11.95
CA GLU A 123 -7.10 -11.78 12.24
C GLU A 123 -8.56 -11.46 11.84
N LYS A 124 -9.02 -11.94 10.69
CA LYS A 124 -10.41 -11.77 10.27
C LYS A 124 -11.42 -12.45 11.20
N ILE A 125 -11.10 -13.61 11.79
CA ILE A 125 -11.95 -14.24 12.81
C ILE A 125 -12.00 -13.37 14.07
N ILE A 126 -10.85 -12.88 14.52
CA ILE A 126 -10.72 -12.00 15.68
C ILE A 126 -11.54 -10.73 15.45
N ASP A 127 -11.33 -10.05 14.34
CA ASP A 127 -12.05 -8.83 13.97
C ASP A 127 -13.56 -9.06 13.89
N ASN A 128 -14.00 -10.14 13.23
CA ASN A 128 -15.43 -10.45 13.12
C ASN A 128 -16.09 -10.67 14.50
N ARG A 129 -15.40 -11.30 15.46
CA ARG A 129 -15.93 -11.49 16.81
C ARG A 129 -16.05 -10.18 17.59
N ILE A 130 -15.00 -9.34 17.53
CA ILE A 130 -15.00 -8.02 18.16
C ILE A 130 -16.09 -7.14 17.53
N GLN A 131 -16.14 -7.07 16.20
CA GLN A 131 -17.12 -6.27 15.46
C GLN A 131 -18.56 -6.73 15.70
N ALA A 132 -18.81 -8.03 15.83
CA ALA A 132 -20.14 -8.55 16.16
C ALA A 132 -20.61 -8.08 17.55
N LYS A 133 -19.72 -8.07 18.54
CA LYS A 133 -20.01 -7.52 19.87
C LYS A 133 -20.27 -6.01 19.80
N LEU A 134 -19.39 -5.27 19.12
CA LEU A 134 -19.54 -3.82 18.95
C LEU A 134 -20.82 -3.47 18.18
N ALA A 135 -21.20 -4.24 17.16
CA ALA A 135 -22.46 -4.04 16.43
C ALA A 135 -23.68 -4.18 17.35
N SER A 136 -23.66 -5.16 18.24
CA SER A 136 -24.72 -5.32 19.26
C SER A 136 -24.79 -4.12 20.19
N ASP A 137 -23.65 -3.64 20.68
CA ASP A 137 -23.54 -2.49 21.58
C ASP A 137 -23.99 -1.19 20.89
N GLU A 138 -23.71 -1.06 19.59
CA GLU A 138 -24.10 0.05 18.74
C GLU A 138 -25.52 -0.05 18.17
N GLY A 139 -26.26 -1.13 18.46
CA GLY A 139 -27.60 -1.36 17.93
C GLY A 139 -27.65 -1.60 16.42
N VAL A 140 -26.55 -2.08 15.83
CA VAL A 140 -26.44 -2.43 14.41
C VAL A 140 -26.92 -3.87 14.22
N ALA A 141 -27.99 -4.04 13.43
CA ALA A 141 -28.55 -5.35 13.12
C ALA A 141 -28.29 -5.74 11.66
N VAL A 142 -27.99 -7.01 11.43
CA VAL A 142 -27.79 -7.61 10.09
C VAL A 142 -28.86 -8.66 9.85
N THR A 143 -29.63 -8.48 8.79
CA THR A 143 -30.66 -9.41 8.33
C THR A 143 -30.11 -10.42 7.32
N ASP A 144 -30.85 -11.48 7.04
CA ASP A 144 -30.48 -12.41 5.96
C ASP A 144 -30.54 -11.76 4.60
N SER A 145 -31.42 -10.77 4.38
CA SER A 145 -31.50 -9.98 3.16
C SER A 145 -30.23 -9.16 2.93
N ASP A 146 -29.60 -8.62 3.98
CA ASP A 146 -28.32 -7.92 3.86
C ASP A 146 -27.20 -8.87 3.43
N VAL A 147 -27.21 -10.10 3.98
CA VAL A 147 -26.24 -11.14 3.59
C VAL A 147 -26.46 -11.58 2.14
N ASP A 148 -27.72 -11.74 1.70
CA ASP A 148 -28.04 -12.08 0.32
C ASP A 148 -27.64 -10.99 -0.65
N ALA A 149 -27.80 -9.71 -0.29
CA ALA A 149 -27.34 -8.58 -1.09
C ALA A 149 -25.82 -8.59 -1.26
N LYS A 150 -25.06 -8.87 -0.17
CA LYS A 150 -23.60 -8.96 -0.24
C LYS A 150 -23.12 -10.16 -1.06
N LEU A 151 -23.81 -11.30 -0.96
CA LEU A 151 -23.54 -12.46 -1.83
C LEU A 151 -23.78 -12.16 -3.31
N LEU A 152 -24.82 -11.39 -3.62
CA LEU A 152 -25.09 -10.93 -4.98
C LEU A 152 -23.99 -9.98 -5.49
N GLU A 153 -23.52 -9.07 -4.63
CA GLU A 153 -22.38 -8.19 -4.94
C GLU A 153 -21.12 -9.01 -5.25
N GLU A 154 -20.78 -10.01 -4.41
CA GLU A 154 -19.62 -10.89 -4.65
C GLU A 154 -19.75 -11.71 -5.95
N ALA A 155 -20.98 -12.13 -6.30
CA ALA A 155 -21.26 -12.83 -7.55
C ALA A 155 -21.25 -11.91 -8.78
N THR A 156 -21.17 -10.60 -8.59
CA THR A 156 -21.26 -9.60 -9.67
C THR A 156 -19.86 -9.25 -10.17
N THR A 157 -19.71 -9.27 -11.50
CA THR A 157 -18.57 -8.63 -12.18
C THR A 157 -19.02 -7.22 -12.58
N PRO A 158 -18.32 -6.16 -12.16
CA PRO A 158 -18.71 -4.79 -12.47
C PRO A 158 -18.63 -4.48 -13.96
N GLU A 159 -19.34 -3.41 -14.37
CA GLU A 159 -19.20 -2.86 -15.71
C GLU A 159 -17.76 -2.40 -15.93
N SER A 160 -17.20 -2.71 -17.11
CA SER A 160 -15.93 -2.19 -17.58
C SER A 160 -16.05 -1.54 -18.94
N ARG A 161 -15.22 -0.54 -19.20
CA ARG A 161 -15.21 0.23 -20.44
C ARG A 161 -13.83 0.27 -21.04
N HIS A 162 -13.69 -0.03 -22.32
CA HIS A 162 -12.45 0.20 -23.05
C HIS A 162 -12.37 1.69 -23.39
N ALA A 163 -11.45 2.37 -22.71
CA ALA A 163 -11.35 3.82 -22.71
C ALA A 163 -10.09 4.31 -23.44
N TRP A 164 -10.21 5.51 -23.96
CA TRP A 164 -9.16 6.23 -24.68
C TRP A 164 -9.10 7.64 -24.14
N GLN A 165 -7.90 8.23 -24.08
CA GLN A 165 -7.72 9.61 -23.66
C GLN A 165 -6.90 10.42 -24.66
N ILE A 166 -7.15 11.72 -24.69
CA ILE A 166 -6.22 12.73 -25.15
C ILE A 166 -6.00 13.66 -23.97
N GLU A 167 -4.76 13.82 -23.60
CA GLU A 167 -4.34 14.60 -22.45
C GLU A 167 -3.51 15.79 -22.90
N VAL A 168 -3.78 16.96 -22.32
CA VAL A 168 -2.93 18.14 -22.49
C VAL A 168 -2.55 18.67 -21.12
N LYS A 169 -1.32 18.41 -20.74
CA LYS A 169 -0.72 18.98 -19.54
C LYS A 169 -0.26 20.40 -19.87
N PRO A 170 -0.60 21.40 -19.04
CA PRO A 170 -0.08 22.74 -19.22
C PRO A 170 1.46 22.75 -19.20
N ALA A 171 2.07 23.47 -20.14
CA ALA A 171 3.52 23.64 -20.15
C ALA A 171 3.94 24.45 -18.92
N THR A 172 5.11 24.15 -18.38
CA THR A 172 5.71 24.87 -17.26
C THR A 172 7.01 25.50 -17.75
N ASP A 173 7.31 26.73 -17.36
CA ASP A 173 8.59 27.38 -17.71
C ASP A 173 9.76 26.65 -17.05
N PRO A 174 10.96 26.63 -17.68
CA PRO A 174 12.13 26.02 -17.06
C PRO A 174 12.42 26.65 -15.68
N GLY A 175 12.40 25.83 -14.64
CA GLY A 175 12.58 26.24 -13.24
C GLY A 175 11.32 26.78 -12.55
N ALA A 176 10.19 26.88 -13.27
CA ALA A 176 8.90 27.09 -12.65
C ALA A 176 8.28 25.74 -12.29
N THR A 177 7.58 25.72 -11.21
CA THR A 177 7.01 24.50 -10.62
C THR A 177 5.52 24.35 -10.96
N GLU A 178 4.85 25.47 -11.31
CA GLU A 178 3.47 25.49 -11.78
C GLU A 178 3.34 26.24 -13.11
N PRO A 179 2.38 25.82 -13.95
CA PRO A 179 2.04 26.57 -15.15
C PRO A 179 1.33 27.88 -14.79
N THR A 180 1.67 28.95 -15.48
CA THR A 180 0.98 30.23 -15.34
C THR A 180 -0.49 30.13 -15.78
N ALA A 181 -1.31 31.11 -15.41
CA ALA A 181 -2.71 31.18 -15.86
C ALA A 181 -2.82 31.19 -17.40
N GLU A 182 -1.87 31.85 -18.08
CA GLU A 182 -1.77 31.86 -19.54
C GLU A 182 -1.43 30.47 -20.10
N GLN A 183 -0.52 29.74 -19.45
CA GLN A 183 -0.13 28.38 -19.86
C GLN A 183 -1.30 27.40 -19.64
N LYS A 184 -2.00 27.50 -18.50
CA LYS A 184 -3.23 26.74 -18.24
C LYS A 184 -4.31 27.04 -19.29
N ALA A 185 -4.52 28.33 -19.61
CA ALA A 185 -5.48 28.74 -20.64
C ALA A 185 -5.09 28.25 -22.03
N ALA A 186 -3.79 28.24 -22.38
CA ALA A 186 -3.29 27.72 -23.65
C ALA A 186 -3.48 26.19 -23.76
N ALA A 187 -3.21 25.44 -22.70
CA ALA A 187 -3.47 23.99 -22.66
C ALA A 187 -4.96 23.70 -22.81
N ARG A 188 -5.81 24.43 -22.10
CA ARG A 188 -7.27 24.34 -22.23
C ARG A 188 -7.75 24.64 -23.65
N ALA A 189 -7.26 25.72 -24.25
CA ALA A 189 -7.59 26.04 -25.64
C ALA A 189 -7.12 24.95 -26.62
N THR A 190 -5.99 24.32 -26.37
CA THR A 190 -5.46 23.22 -27.17
C THR A 190 -6.39 22.00 -27.12
N ILE A 191 -6.81 21.58 -25.93
CA ILE A 191 -7.70 20.41 -25.78
C ILE A 191 -9.12 20.71 -26.28
N GLU A 192 -9.64 21.94 -26.09
CA GLU A 192 -10.93 22.36 -26.64
C GLU A 192 -10.91 22.34 -28.17
N LYS A 193 -9.80 22.79 -28.78
CA LYS A 193 -9.61 22.68 -30.23
C LYS A 193 -9.54 21.23 -30.69
N ALA A 194 -8.84 20.34 -29.96
CA ALA A 194 -8.80 18.91 -30.26
C ALA A 194 -10.20 18.30 -30.22
N LEU A 195 -11.01 18.64 -29.22
CA LEU A 195 -12.41 18.20 -29.14
C LEU A 195 -13.24 18.70 -30.33
N ALA A 196 -13.09 19.97 -30.68
CA ALA A 196 -13.80 20.56 -31.86
C ALA A 196 -13.38 19.88 -33.16
N ASP A 197 -12.09 19.60 -33.33
CA ASP A 197 -11.56 18.90 -34.51
C ASP A 197 -12.15 17.47 -34.63
N ILE A 198 -12.24 16.74 -33.52
CA ILE A 198 -12.86 15.39 -33.46
C ILE A 198 -14.37 15.48 -33.76
N LYS A 199 -15.09 16.41 -33.12
CA LYS A 199 -16.51 16.66 -33.37
C LYS A 199 -16.75 17.10 -34.84
N GLY A 200 -15.74 17.73 -35.46
CA GLY A 200 -15.72 18.12 -36.88
C GLY A 200 -15.36 17.00 -37.85
N GLY A 201 -15.09 15.78 -37.37
CA GLY A 201 -14.86 14.59 -38.18
C GLY A 201 -13.38 14.22 -38.39
N LYS A 202 -12.42 14.86 -37.71
CA LYS A 202 -11.04 14.36 -37.70
C LYS A 202 -10.99 13.03 -36.96
N ALA A 203 -10.12 12.13 -37.42
CA ALA A 203 -9.93 10.86 -36.77
C ALA A 203 -9.34 11.07 -35.37
N TRP A 204 -9.86 10.35 -34.37
CA TRP A 204 -9.37 10.37 -33.00
C TRP A 204 -7.87 10.08 -32.93
N ASP A 205 -7.42 9.03 -33.62
CA ASP A 205 -6.03 8.57 -33.59
C ASP A 205 -5.03 9.63 -34.08
N ASP A 206 -5.41 10.40 -35.11
CA ASP A 206 -4.56 11.47 -35.64
C ASP A 206 -4.43 12.63 -34.64
N VAL A 207 -5.55 12.98 -33.99
CA VAL A 207 -5.57 14.04 -32.97
C VAL A 207 -4.81 13.59 -31.72
N ALA A 208 -5.04 12.37 -31.24
CA ALA A 208 -4.37 11.84 -30.07
C ALA A 208 -2.84 11.84 -30.22
N ARG A 209 -2.34 11.31 -31.34
CA ARG A 209 -0.89 11.25 -31.59
C ARG A 209 -0.23 12.61 -31.79
N THR A 210 -0.99 13.62 -32.19
CA THR A 210 -0.46 14.97 -32.45
C THR A 210 -0.61 15.93 -31.30
N VAL A 211 -1.61 15.74 -30.43
CA VAL A 211 -1.99 16.70 -29.40
C VAL A 211 -1.72 16.20 -28.00
N SER A 212 -1.83 14.88 -27.77
CA SER A 212 -1.66 14.33 -26.42
C SER A 212 -0.25 14.52 -25.92
N THR A 213 -0.14 15.04 -24.70
CA THR A 213 1.13 15.18 -23.96
C THR A 213 1.44 13.93 -23.12
N ASP A 214 0.52 12.98 -23.02
CA ASP A 214 0.74 11.70 -22.34
C ASP A 214 1.61 10.80 -23.21
N SER A 215 2.92 10.74 -22.90
CA SER A 215 3.88 9.93 -23.64
C SER A 215 3.64 8.42 -23.52
N ALA A 216 2.94 7.98 -22.48
CA ALA A 216 2.67 6.56 -22.25
C ALA A 216 1.63 6.01 -23.23
N THR A 217 0.58 6.77 -23.55
CA THR A 217 -0.52 6.31 -24.40
C THR A 217 -0.60 7.00 -25.78
N ALA A 218 0.03 8.15 -25.97
CA ALA A 218 -0.06 8.90 -27.23
C ALA A 218 0.33 8.09 -28.47
N ALA A 219 1.38 7.27 -28.40
CA ALA A 219 1.82 6.40 -29.51
C ALA A 219 0.77 5.35 -29.88
N GLN A 220 -0.04 4.91 -28.91
CA GLN A 220 -1.19 4.01 -29.06
C GLN A 220 -2.50 4.77 -29.25
N ALA A 221 -2.45 6.03 -29.70
CA ALA A 221 -3.62 6.90 -29.92
C ALA A 221 -4.44 7.18 -28.63
N GLY A 222 -3.80 7.10 -27.46
CA GLY A 222 -4.42 7.37 -26.18
C GLY A 222 -5.16 6.17 -25.56
N ASP A 223 -4.85 4.94 -25.95
CA ASP A 223 -5.47 3.73 -25.40
C ASP A 223 -5.12 3.54 -23.92
N LEU A 224 -6.12 3.64 -23.03
CA LEU A 224 -6.02 3.36 -21.61
C LEU A 224 -6.29 1.89 -21.28
N GLY A 225 -6.82 1.13 -22.23
CA GLY A 225 -7.36 -0.19 -21.98
C GLY A 225 -8.71 -0.16 -21.25
N TRP A 226 -8.97 -1.23 -20.48
CA TRP A 226 -10.24 -1.39 -19.78
C TRP A 226 -10.18 -0.77 -18.39
N VAL A 227 -11.15 0.07 -18.08
CA VAL A 227 -11.30 0.75 -16.79
C VAL A 227 -12.63 0.36 -16.13
N THR A 228 -12.66 0.31 -14.80
CA THR A 228 -13.86 0.14 -13.98
C THR A 228 -14.14 1.43 -13.20
N LYS A 229 -15.32 1.57 -12.58
CA LYS A 229 -15.68 2.79 -11.83
C LYS A 229 -14.80 3.07 -10.62
N ASP A 230 -14.14 2.04 -10.12
CA ASP A 230 -13.24 2.06 -8.96
C ASP A 230 -11.76 2.06 -9.34
N ASP A 231 -11.43 2.28 -10.62
CA ASP A 231 -10.04 2.36 -11.08
C ASP A 231 -9.30 3.51 -10.38
N ALA A 232 -8.37 3.15 -9.49
CA ALA A 232 -7.60 4.10 -8.69
C ALA A 232 -6.53 4.87 -9.49
N GLN A 233 -6.15 4.39 -10.67
CA GLN A 233 -5.10 4.99 -11.49
C GLN A 233 -5.62 6.14 -12.38
N THR A 234 -6.91 6.12 -12.70
CA THR A 234 -7.54 7.15 -13.53
C THR A 234 -8.07 8.29 -12.66
N ASP A 235 -7.90 9.55 -13.10
CA ASP A 235 -8.49 10.70 -12.42
C ASP A 235 -10.01 10.53 -12.24
N GLU A 236 -10.53 10.82 -11.03
CA GLU A 236 -11.92 10.52 -10.65
C GLU A 236 -12.94 11.32 -11.47
N ALA A 237 -12.65 12.59 -11.76
CA ALA A 237 -13.53 13.42 -12.58
C ALA A 237 -13.56 12.91 -14.03
N PHE A 238 -12.40 12.52 -14.55
CA PHE A 238 -12.28 11.95 -15.88
C PHE A 238 -12.96 10.58 -15.96
N LEU A 239 -12.78 9.72 -14.96
CA LEU A 239 -13.46 8.42 -14.86
C LEU A 239 -14.99 8.59 -14.84
N THR A 240 -15.50 9.55 -14.09
CA THR A 240 -16.93 9.90 -14.07
C THR A 240 -17.44 10.28 -15.45
N ALA A 241 -16.68 11.11 -16.19
CA ALA A 241 -17.03 11.50 -17.56
C ALA A 241 -17.00 10.31 -18.52
N LEU A 242 -16.02 9.40 -18.41
CA LEU A 242 -15.96 8.17 -19.21
C LEU A 242 -17.17 7.26 -18.96
N PHE A 243 -17.61 7.12 -17.69
CA PHE A 243 -18.78 6.30 -17.38
C PHE A 243 -20.13 6.95 -17.71
N ALA A 244 -20.16 8.25 -17.97
CA ALA A 244 -21.32 8.95 -18.52
C ALA A 244 -21.37 8.93 -20.06
N ALA A 245 -20.22 8.69 -20.72
CA ALA A 245 -20.12 8.77 -22.18
C ALA A 245 -20.82 7.60 -22.89
N ALA A 246 -21.44 7.89 -24.02
CA ALA A 246 -21.90 6.87 -24.97
C ALA A 246 -20.72 6.33 -25.81
N VAL A 247 -20.86 5.09 -26.29
CA VAL A 247 -19.84 4.47 -27.16
C VAL A 247 -19.53 5.35 -28.36
N ASN A 248 -18.24 5.53 -28.63
CA ASN A 248 -17.71 6.36 -29.74
C ASN A 248 -18.08 7.85 -29.69
N THR A 249 -18.55 8.34 -28.52
CA THR A 249 -18.83 9.76 -28.32
C THR A 249 -17.73 10.35 -27.42
N PRO A 250 -17.03 11.40 -27.85
CA PRO A 250 -16.04 12.03 -27.00
C PRO A 250 -16.71 12.72 -25.79
N THR A 251 -16.07 12.67 -24.64
CA THR A 251 -16.47 13.44 -23.46
C THR A 251 -16.31 14.95 -23.73
N ASP A 252 -16.88 15.77 -22.88
CA ASP A 252 -16.45 17.15 -22.79
C ASP A 252 -15.05 17.21 -22.14
N VAL A 253 -14.42 18.39 -22.18
CA VAL A 253 -13.11 18.60 -21.55
C VAL A 253 -13.26 18.48 -20.05
N VAL A 254 -12.42 17.65 -19.44
CA VAL A 254 -12.32 17.46 -17.99
C VAL A 254 -10.97 18.00 -17.53
N GLU A 255 -10.97 18.80 -16.49
CA GLU A 255 -9.78 19.24 -15.78
C GLU A 255 -9.60 18.32 -14.57
N GLY A 256 -8.49 17.60 -14.51
CA GLY A 256 -8.13 16.75 -13.41
C GLY A 256 -7.59 17.53 -12.21
N LYS A 257 -7.45 16.86 -11.07
CA LYS A 257 -6.86 17.46 -9.86
C LYS A 257 -5.42 17.95 -10.09
N ASP A 258 -4.70 17.30 -10.99
CA ASP A 258 -3.33 17.64 -11.41
C ASP A 258 -3.27 18.83 -12.38
N GLY A 259 -4.39 19.53 -12.61
CA GLY A 259 -4.48 20.65 -13.54
C GLY A 259 -4.35 20.25 -15.03
N THR A 260 -4.34 18.96 -15.32
CA THR A 260 -4.23 18.42 -16.67
C THR A 260 -5.62 18.34 -17.31
N PHE A 261 -5.72 18.73 -18.57
CA PHE A 261 -6.98 18.69 -19.32
C PHE A 261 -7.07 17.40 -20.14
N ARG A 262 -8.21 16.72 -20.04
CA ARG A 262 -8.47 15.44 -20.71
C ARG A 262 -9.78 15.46 -21.48
N ILE A 263 -9.80 14.77 -22.61
CA ILE A 263 -11.01 14.31 -23.29
C ILE A 263 -10.92 12.79 -23.45
N GLY A 264 -12.05 12.12 -23.27
CA GLY A 264 -12.13 10.66 -23.35
C GLY A 264 -13.04 10.17 -24.45
N ARG A 265 -12.84 8.92 -24.82
CA ARG A 265 -13.75 8.16 -25.68
C ARG A 265 -13.86 6.74 -25.13
N VAL A 266 -15.06 6.18 -25.17
CA VAL A 266 -15.32 4.77 -24.88
C VAL A 266 -15.55 4.05 -26.19
N SER A 267 -14.77 3.02 -26.50
CA SER A 267 -14.92 2.22 -27.72
C SER A 267 -15.83 1.02 -27.52
N GLU A 268 -15.84 0.44 -26.32
CA GLU A 268 -16.60 -0.75 -25.98
C GLU A 268 -17.04 -0.72 -24.51
N ILE A 269 -18.19 -1.32 -24.22
CA ILE A 269 -18.73 -1.47 -22.86
C ILE A 269 -19.02 -2.94 -22.63
N VAL A 270 -18.41 -3.52 -21.61
CA VAL A 270 -18.81 -4.82 -21.06
C VAL A 270 -19.73 -4.53 -19.87
N ALA A 271 -21.00 -4.84 -20.06
CA ALA A 271 -22.00 -4.58 -19.03
C ALA A 271 -21.74 -5.41 -17.77
N GLN A 272 -22.16 -4.88 -16.63
CA GLN A 272 -22.21 -5.63 -15.39
C GLN A 272 -22.90 -6.98 -15.58
N SER A 273 -22.35 -8.04 -15.03
CA SER A 273 -22.90 -9.39 -15.10
C SER A 273 -22.90 -10.07 -13.73
N VAL A 274 -23.94 -10.88 -13.48
CA VAL A 274 -24.07 -11.67 -12.26
C VAL A 274 -23.81 -13.14 -12.60
N ASP A 275 -22.90 -13.78 -11.85
CA ASP A 275 -22.71 -15.22 -11.93
C ASP A 275 -23.87 -15.92 -11.19
N GLY A 276 -24.88 -16.39 -11.94
CA GLY A 276 -26.01 -17.11 -11.39
C GLY A 276 -25.67 -18.45 -10.74
N ASN A 277 -24.47 -18.99 -11.00
CA ASN A 277 -24.02 -20.27 -10.45
C ASN A 277 -23.02 -20.09 -9.29
N TYR A 278 -22.81 -18.86 -8.80
CA TYR A 278 -21.81 -18.54 -7.79
C TYR A 278 -21.91 -19.45 -6.54
N GLN A 279 -23.13 -19.63 -5.98
CA GLN A 279 -23.34 -20.47 -4.80
C GLN A 279 -23.21 -21.97 -5.12
N GLU A 280 -23.58 -22.40 -6.34
CA GLU A 280 -23.39 -23.78 -6.79
C GLU A 280 -21.88 -24.08 -6.97
N THR A 281 -21.14 -23.16 -7.58
CA THR A 281 -19.68 -23.27 -7.72
C THR A 281 -19.00 -23.36 -6.36
N LEU A 282 -19.42 -22.55 -5.39
CA LEU A 282 -18.90 -22.57 -4.03
C LEU A 282 -19.10 -23.95 -3.38
N THR A 283 -20.30 -24.53 -3.48
CA THR A 283 -20.61 -25.83 -2.87
C THR A 283 -19.92 -26.98 -3.59
N ASN A 284 -19.81 -26.92 -4.93
CA ASN A 284 -19.09 -27.91 -5.73
C ASN A 284 -17.57 -27.90 -5.47
N ASP A 285 -17.02 -26.75 -5.13
CA ASP A 285 -15.61 -26.59 -4.71
C ASP A 285 -15.40 -27.00 -3.22
N GLY A 286 -16.43 -27.53 -2.55
CA GLY A 286 -16.35 -28.11 -1.21
C GLY A 286 -16.48 -27.11 -0.06
N ILE A 287 -16.92 -25.89 -0.31
CA ILE A 287 -17.17 -24.88 0.72
C ILE A 287 -18.60 -25.02 1.26
N ASP A 288 -18.73 -25.08 2.58
CA ASP A 288 -20.05 -25.09 3.24
C ASP A 288 -20.73 -23.72 3.10
N LEU A 289 -21.91 -23.68 2.49
CA LEU A 289 -22.64 -22.44 2.25
C LEU A 289 -23.05 -21.74 3.56
N GLY A 290 -23.36 -22.49 4.62
CA GLY A 290 -23.72 -21.91 5.91
C GLY A 290 -22.55 -21.18 6.56
N LYS A 291 -21.35 -21.79 6.53
CA LYS A 291 -20.11 -21.18 7.00
C LYS A 291 -19.74 -19.96 6.15
N TYR A 292 -19.89 -20.05 4.83
CA TYR A 292 -19.66 -18.92 3.94
C TYR A 292 -20.58 -17.74 4.27
N ARG A 293 -21.87 -17.98 4.42
CA ARG A 293 -22.84 -16.95 4.82
C ARG A 293 -22.52 -16.33 6.18
N ALA A 294 -21.97 -17.10 7.12
CA ALA A 294 -21.55 -16.57 8.42
C ALA A 294 -20.34 -15.61 8.26
N VAL A 295 -19.41 -15.92 7.36
CA VAL A 295 -18.29 -15.03 7.00
C VAL A 295 -18.81 -13.75 6.36
N VAL A 296 -19.66 -13.86 5.35
CA VAL A 296 -20.29 -12.70 4.67
C VAL A 296 -21.09 -11.84 5.65
N ARG A 297 -21.76 -12.45 6.64
CA ARG A 297 -22.44 -11.70 7.70
C ARG A 297 -21.46 -10.84 8.51
N GLY A 298 -20.24 -11.33 8.78
CA GLY A 298 -19.18 -10.56 9.41
C GLY A 298 -18.77 -9.36 8.56
N ASP A 299 -18.61 -9.54 7.24
CA ASP A 299 -18.28 -8.46 6.31
C ASP A 299 -19.41 -7.39 6.27
N VAL A 300 -20.69 -7.83 6.28
CA VAL A 300 -21.85 -6.93 6.35
C VAL A 300 -21.91 -6.17 7.68
N ILE A 301 -21.56 -6.82 8.80
CA ILE A 301 -21.49 -6.14 10.11
C ILE A 301 -20.50 -4.98 10.03
N ARG A 302 -19.31 -5.24 9.50
CA ARG A 302 -18.29 -4.21 9.32
C ARG A 302 -18.80 -3.05 8.46
N ASN A 303 -19.36 -3.34 7.29
CA ASN A 303 -19.88 -2.31 6.38
C ASN A 303 -20.96 -1.44 7.07
N LYS A 304 -21.89 -2.05 7.82
CA LYS A 304 -22.93 -1.30 8.53
C LYS A 304 -22.39 -0.47 9.70
N LEU A 305 -21.33 -0.92 10.37
CA LEU A 305 -20.63 -0.11 11.37
C LEU A 305 -19.96 1.10 10.73
N GLU A 306 -19.29 0.89 9.59
CA GLU A 306 -18.67 1.96 8.78
C GLU A 306 -19.74 2.97 8.31
N ASP A 307 -20.88 2.49 7.77
CA ASP A 307 -22.00 3.33 7.34
C ASP A 307 -22.57 4.17 8.48
N LYS A 308 -22.72 3.58 9.66
CA LYS A 308 -23.18 4.30 10.85
C LYS A 308 -22.21 5.41 11.25
N LEU A 309 -20.92 5.14 11.23
CA LEU A 309 -19.87 6.09 11.61
C LEU A 309 -19.75 7.24 10.61
N VAL A 310 -19.92 6.97 9.32
CA VAL A 310 -19.80 7.97 8.27
C VAL A 310 -21.09 8.78 8.05
N ALA A 311 -22.22 8.37 8.62
CA ALA A 311 -23.54 8.95 8.33
C ALA A 311 -23.63 10.48 8.53
N ASP A 312 -22.92 11.03 9.51
CA ASP A 312 -22.86 12.47 9.70
C ASP A 312 -21.79 13.14 8.83
N ALA A 313 -20.67 12.49 8.61
CA ALA A 313 -19.57 12.99 7.77
C ALA A 313 -19.91 12.97 6.27
N SER A 314 -20.91 12.18 5.83
CA SER A 314 -21.40 12.18 4.45
C SER A 314 -22.33 13.34 4.09
N LYS A 315 -22.64 14.22 5.05
CA LYS A 315 -23.45 15.42 4.82
C LYS A 315 -22.58 16.59 4.39
N ALA A 316 -23.22 17.61 3.81
CA ALA A 316 -22.54 18.87 3.53
C ALA A 316 -22.00 19.48 4.84
N ALA A 317 -20.74 19.84 4.83
CA ALA A 317 -20.02 20.40 5.95
C ALA A 317 -18.86 21.28 5.45
N PRO A 318 -18.32 22.19 6.28
CA PRO A 318 -17.12 22.94 5.91
C PRO A 318 -15.98 22.01 5.53
N GLN A 319 -15.46 22.20 4.32
CA GLN A 319 -14.21 21.61 3.84
C GLN A 319 -13.21 22.73 3.59
N ARG A 320 -11.92 22.42 3.69
CA ARG A 320 -10.84 23.38 3.53
C ARG A 320 -9.93 23.01 2.37
N GLN A 321 -9.75 23.93 1.43
CA GLN A 321 -8.72 23.80 0.42
C GLN A 321 -7.37 24.03 1.08
N THR A 322 -6.48 23.05 0.96
CA THR A 322 -5.30 22.94 1.82
C THR A 322 -4.10 22.51 1.02
N ASP A 323 -2.96 23.17 1.26
CA ASP A 323 -1.64 22.72 0.82
C ASP A 323 -0.86 22.15 2.01
N GLU A 324 0.09 21.23 1.73
CA GLU A 324 0.88 20.50 2.72
C GLU A 324 2.37 20.62 2.46
N ILE A 325 3.15 20.81 3.52
CA ILE A 325 4.58 20.46 3.56
C ILE A 325 4.74 19.32 4.55
N TYR A 326 5.32 18.22 4.09
CA TYR A 326 5.63 17.05 4.88
C TYR A 326 7.12 16.79 4.92
N LEU A 327 7.67 16.54 6.10
CA LEU A 327 9.03 16.06 6.33
C LEU A 327 8.95 14.73 7.06
N SER A 328 9.56 13.69 6.50
CA SER A 328 9.59 12.36 7.10
C SER A 328 10.39 12.35 8.40
N GLN A 329 10.11 11.37 9.26
CA GLN A 329 10.88 11.18 10.49
C GLN A 329 12.37 10.97 10.19
N ALA A 330 12.70 10.28 9.09
CA ALA A 330 14.07 10.07 8.67
C ALA A 330 14.82 11.40 8.35
N THR A 331 14.14 12.37 7.76
CA THR A 331 14.70 13.70 7.47
C THR A 331 14.83 14.54 8.76
N ILE A 332 13.87 14.45 9.66
CA ILE A 332 13.91 15.16 10.94
C ILE A 332 15.04 14.65 11.84
N ASP A 333 15.33 13.35 11.80
CA ASP A 333 16.36 12.70 12.62
C ASP A 333 17.78 12.83 12.02
N LEU A 334 17.95 13.49 10.87
CA LEU A 334 19.27 13.72 10.29
C LEU A 334 20.14 14.56 11.23
N PRO A 335 21.45 14.29 11.28
CA PRO A 335 22.39 15.15 11.99
C PRO A 335 22.40 16.59 11.43
N ASP A 336 22.68 17.57 12.28
CA ASP A 336 22.72 19.00 11.92
C ASP A 336 23.73 19.32 10.81
N ASP A 337 24.76 18.46 10.61
CA ASP A 337 25.78 18.61 9.58
C ASP A 337 25.47 17.89 8.27
N ALA A 338 24.32 17.20 8.20
CA ALA A 338 23.87 16.56 6.98
C ALA A 338 23.59 17.58 5.86
N VAL A 339 23.91 17.21 4.62
CA VAL A 339 23.72 18.10 3.46
C VAL A 339 23.14 17.34 2.27
N LYS A 340 22.16 17.96 1.60
CA LYS A 340 21.71 17.53 0.29
C LYS A 340 22.67 18.05 -0.76
N VAL A 341 23.10 17.19 -1.66
CA VAL A 341 24.07 17.58 -2.67
C VAL A 341 23.66 17.12 -4.06
N ARG A 342 24.22 17.78 -5.07
CA ARG A 342 24.35 17.25 -6.42
C ARG A 342 25.82 17.16 -6.82
N HIS A 343 26.16 16.19 -7.67
CA HIS A 343 27.55 15.99 -8.08
C HIS A 343 27.68 15.67 -9.57
N ILE A 344 28.89 15.89 -10.09
CA ILE A 344 29.33 15.43 -11.40
C ILE A 344 30.56 14.58 -11.18
N LEU A 345 30.58 13.37 -11.71
CA LEU A 345 31.67 12.42 -11.60
C LEU A 345 32.51 12.42 -12.90
N PHE A 346 33.82 12.51 -12.78
CA PHE A 346 34.78 12.26 -13.83
C PHE A 346 35.66 11.08 -13.42
N SER A 347 35.53 9.98 -14.15
CA SER A 347 36.20 8.72 -13.85
C SER A 347 37.36 8.45 -14.80
N PRO A 348 38.43 7.76 -14.35
CA PRO A 348 39.48 7.33 -15.26
C PRO A 348 38.87 6.37 -16.32
N LYS A 349 39.14 6.66 -17.61
CA LYS A 349 38.60 5.94 -18.78
C LYS A 349 37.06 5.93 -18.86
N ASP A 350 36.41 6.91 -18.24
CA ASP A 350 34.93 7.04 -18.16
C ASP A 350 34.26 5.78 -17.59
N ASP A 351 34.99 5.03 -16.73
CA ASP A 351 34.49 3.77 -16.12
C ASP A 351 34.67 3.79 -14.60
N PRO A 352 33.62 4.28 -13.86
CA PRO A 352 33.67 4.35 -12.40
C PRO A 352 33.70 2.96 -11.73
N ALA A 353 33.13 1.93 -12.38
CA ALA A 353 33.15 0.58 -11.85
C ALA A 353 34.54 -0.03 -11.91
N ALA A 354 35.23 0.08 -13.06
CA ALA A 354 36.61 -0.39 -13.21
C ALA A 354 37.57 0.37 -12.29
N ALA A 355 37.33 1.67 -12.07
CA ALA A 355 38.10 2.47 -11.15
C ALA A 355 37.98 1.99 -9.71
N SER A 356 36.72 1.83 -9.22
CA SER A 356 36.44 1.42 -7.84
C SER A 356 36.83 -0.03 -7.53
N ASN A 357 36.76 -0.91 -8.50
CA ASN A 357 37.19 -2.31 -8.37
C ASN A 357 38.72 -2.51 -8.40
N GLY A 358 39.48 -1.43 -8.74
CA GLY A 358 40.93 -1.48 -8.85
C GLY A 358 41.44 -2.07 -10.18
N ASP A 359 40.57 -2.23 -11.18
CA ASP A 359 40.93 -2.69 -12.51
C ASP A 359 41.75 -1.64 -13.28
N ILE A 360 41.62 -0.36 -12.86
CA ILE A 360 42.45 0.74 -13.33
C ILE A 360 43.47 1.08 -12.23
N PRO A 361 44.80 0.79 -12.44
CA PRO A 361 45.81 1.06 -11.43
C PRO A 361 45.85 2.55 -11.01
N ALA A 362 46.20 2.82 -9.75
CA ALA A 362 46.18 4.18 -9.20
C ALA A 362 47.19 5.11 -9.87
N ASP A 363 48.21 4.58 -10.55
CA ASP A 363 49.25 5.28 -11.33
C ASP A 363 48.91 5.36 -12.83
N ASP A 364 47.76 4.83 -13.28
CA ASP A 364 47.32 4.95 -14.67
C ASP A 364 47.12 6.44 -15.03
N PRO A 365 47.69 6.90 -16.18
CA PRO A 365 47.56 8.29 -16.61
C PRO A 365 46.14 8.82 -16.77
N SER A 366 45.14 7.93 -16.93
CA SER A 366 43.74 8.32 -17.04
C SER A 366 43.19 8.99 -15.76
N TRP A 367 43.73 8.70 -14.57
CA TRP A 367 43.45 9.46 -13.36
C TRP A 367 43.82 10.93 -13.46
N GLY A 368 44.96 11.21 -14.14
CA GLY A 368 45.39 12.56 -14.42
C GLY A 368 44.45 13.28 -15.37
N GLN A 369 43.92 12.57 -16.38
CA GLN A 369 42.94 13.12 -17.31
C GLN A 369 41.62 13.42 -16.61
N ALA A 370 41.06 12.48 -15.87
CA ALA A 370 39.83 12.67 -15.09
C ALA A 370 39.92 13.90 -14.14
N LYS A 371 41.12 14.11 -13.54
CA LYS A 371 41.34 15.31 -12.72
C LYS A 371 41.31 16.59 -13.54
N LEU A 372 41.91 16.61 -14.72
CA LEU A 372 41.92 17.78 -15.60
C LEU A 372 40.51 18.14 -16.07
N ASP A 373 39.71 17.14 -16.39
CA ASP A 373 38.31 17.30 -16.82
C ASP A 373 37.44 17.85 -15.68
N ALA A 374 37.61 17.30 -14.46
CA ALA A 374 36.96 17.82 -13.26
C ALA A 374 37.38 19.25 -12.94
N ASP A 375 38.70 19.58 -13.01
CA ASP A 375 39.18 20.93 -12.77
C ASP A 375 38.61 21.92 -13.81
N ALA A 376 38.53 21.54 -15.09
CA ALA A 376 37.95 22.36 -16.14
C ALA A 376 36.44 22.61 -15.94
N ALA A 377 35.68 21.56 -15.58
CA ALA A 377 34.27 21.69 -15.26
C ALA A 377 34.03 22.54 -13.99
N TYR A 378 34.86 22.37 -12.95
CA TYR A 378 34.80 23.20 -11.74
C TYR A 378 35.00 24.69 -12.06
N VAL A 379 35.95 25.04 -12.93
CA VAL A 379 36.17 26.44 -13.35
C VAL A 379 34.95 26.99 -14.10
N ARG A 380 34.33 26.20 -14.98
CA ARG A 380 33.08 26.60 -15.66
C ARG A 380 31.97 26.88 -14.66
N LEU A 381 31.74 25.96 -13.72
CA LEU A 381 30.69 26.07 -12.70
C LEU A 381 30.94 27.20 -11.71
N LYS A 382 32.21 27.50 -11.38
CA LYS A 382 32.56 28.64 -10.54
C LYS A 382 32.23 29.99 -11.22
N ASN A 383 32.28 30.04 -12.54
CA ASN A 383 31.88 31.22 -13.30
C ASN A 383 30.38 31.31 -13.53
N ASP A 384 29.69 30.17 -13.67
CA ASP A 384 28.26 30.10 -13.90
C ASP A 384 27.69 28.78 -13.37
N ILE A 385 27.15 28.82 -12.15
CA ILE A 385 26.60 27.65 -11.44
C ILE A 385 25.33 27.14 -12.09
N SER A 386 24.63 27.97 -12.89
CA SER A 386 23.38 27.55 -13.55
C SER A 386 23.60 26.44 -14.59
N GLN A 387 24.84 26.26 -15.05
CA GLN A 387 25.21 25.20 -15.99
C GLN A 387 25.32 23.80 -15.34
N PHE A 388 25.19 23.69 -14.02
CA PHE A 388 25.46 22.43 -13.32
C PHE A 388 24.61 21.27 -13.84
N ASP A 389 23.30 21.44 -13.95
CA ASP A 389 22.38 20.40 -14.45
C ASP A 389 22.74 19.94 -15.88
N ALA A 390 22.95 20.89 -16.77
CA ALA A 390 23.34 20.61 -18.15
C ALA A 390 24.69 19.87 -18.25
N LEU A 391 25.65 20.23 -17.42
CA LEU A 391 26.97 19.57 -17.36
C LEU A 391 26.84 18.15 -16.77
N ALA A 392 26.06 17.97 -15.68
CA ALA A 392 25.82 16.66 -15.08
C ALA A 392 25.19 15.71 -16.10
N ARG A 393 24.18 16.16 -16.83
CA ARG A 393 23.50 15.36 -17.85
C ARG A 393 24.36 15.02 -19.06
N SER A 394 25.33 15.87 -19.42
CA SER A 394 26.17 15.68 -20.62
C SER A 394 27.52 15.08 -20.34
N GLU A 395 28.16 15.37 -19.21
CA GLU A 395 29.56 15.08 -18.96
C GLU A 395 29.81 14.15 -17.75
N SER A 396 28.80 13.91 -16.86
CA SER A 396 28.99 13.02 -15.70
C SER A 396 29.19 11.58 -16.15
N ASP A 397 30.12 10.84 -15.52
CA ASP A 397 30.28 9.39 -15.69
C ASP A 397 29.35 8.60 -14.76
N GLU A 398 28.57 9.29 -13.92
CA GLU A 398 27.45 8.70 -13.17
C GLU A 398 26.25 8.51 -14.11
N GLU A 399 25.86 7.25 -14.36
CA GLU A 399 24.81 6.92 -15.32
C GLU A 399 23.45 7.54 -14.92
N SER A 400 23.14 7.55 -13.62
CA SER A 400 21.91 8.13 -13.08
C SER A 400 21.79 9.64 -13.29
N ALA A 401 22.90 10.35 -13.45
CA ALA A 401 22.92 11.79 -13.69
C ALA A 401 22.67 12.17 -15.16
N ARG A 402 22.87 11.23 -16.11
CA ARG A 402 22.97 11.50 -17.56
C ARG A 402 21.63 11.52 -18.29
N GLY A 403 21.64 12.21 -19.43
CA GLY A 403 20.53 12.22 -20.39
C GLY A 403 19.32 13.08 -19.96
N PRO A 404 18.28 13.13 -20.79
CA PRO A 404 17.11 13.96 -20.54
C PRO A 404 16.32 13.54 -19.29
N ASP A 405 16.31 12.24 -18.99
CA ASP A 405 15.61 11.67 -17.84
C ASP A 405 16.53 11.46 -16.62
N GLY A 406 17.83 11.86 -16.70
CA GLY A 406 18.76 11.76 -15.58
C GLY A 406 18.45 12.73 -14.46
N THR A 407 19.03 12.47 -13.26
CA THR A 407 18.83 13.31 -12.06
C THR A 407 19.54 14.66 -12.10
N GLY A 408 20.35 14.95 -13.14
CA GLY A 408 21.23 16.14 -13.16
C GLY A 408 22.28 16.13 -12.04
N GLY A 409 22.57 14.93 -11.50
CA GLY A 409 23.55 14.70 -10.44
C GLY A 409 23.02 14.87 -9.02
N VAL A 410 21.72 15.12 -8.81
CA VAL A 410 21.11 15.19 -7.49
C VAL A 410 21.13 13.81 -6.86
N LEU A 411 21.66 13.70 -5.64
CA LEU A 411 21.66 12.47 -4.87
C LEU A 411 20.34 12.32 -4.09
N ASP A 412 19.80 11.10 -4.06
CA ASP A 412 18.51 10.82 -3.40
C ASP A 412 18.59 11.01 -1.88
N ALA A 413 19.67 10.56 -1.25
CA ALA A 413 19.86 10.68 0.19
C ALA A 413 20.75 11.88 0.56
N TYR A 414 20.57 12.38 1.78
CA TYR A 414 21.50 13.35 2.38
C TYR A 414 22.85 12.71 2.64
N VAL A 415 23.94 13.49 2.45
CA VAL A 415 25.28 13.12 2.89
C VAL A 415 25.41 13.48 4.36
N SER A 416 25.62 12.48 5.21
CA SER A 416 25.79 12.63 6.66
C SER A 416 26.86 11.65 7.15
N SER A 417 27.23 11.75 8.43
CA SER A 417 28.15 10.80 9.08
C SER A 417 27.64 9.36 9.04
N ASP A 418 26.32 9.18 8.98
CA ASP A 418 25.64 7.87 9.00
C ASP A 418 25.14 7.43 7.61
N SER A 419 25.41 8.23 6.57
CA SER A 419 24.99 7.90 5.22
C SER A 419 25.76 6.70 4.65
N SER A 420 25.16 5.99 3.70
CA SER A 420 25.75 4.84 3.01
C SER A 420 26.83 5.21 1.98
N TYR A 421 27.11 6.50 1.79
CA TYR A 421 28.14 6.96 0.87
C TYR A 421 29.55 6.62 1.37
N VAL A 422 30.45 6.34 0.44
CA VAL A 422 31.85 6.02 0.79
C VAL A 422 32.51 7.17 1.57
N GLU A 423 33.33 6.84 2.56
CA GLU A 423 33.98 7.84 3.43
C GLU A 423 34.84 8.83 2.63
N SER A 424 35.47 8.38 1.53
CA SER A 424 36.26 9.23 0.62
C SER A 424 35.42 10.33 -0.07
N PHE A 425 34.08 10.16 -0.14
CA PHE A 425 33.14 11.16 -0.65
C PHE A 425 32.52 11.97 0.48
N SER A 426 31.90 11.32 1.49
CA SER A 426 31.15 11.99 2.54
C SER A 426 32.03 12.86 3.45
N LYS A 427 33.16 12.31 3.91
CA LYS A 427 34.01 13.00 4.87
C LYS A 427 34.57 14.36 4.36
N PRO A 428 35.11 14.50 3.14
CA PRO A 428 35.58 15.81 2.64
C PRO A 428 34.44 16.84 2.53
N ILE A 429 33.22 16.41 2.22
CA ILE A 429 32.04 17.29 2.14
C ILE A 429 31.72 17.84 3.52
N LEU A 430 31.55 16.94 4.52
CA LEU A 430 31.19 17.33 5.89
C LEU A 430 32.29 18.12 6.60
N ASP A 431 33.56 17.75 6.42
CA ASP A 431 34.71 18.47 6.98
C ASP A 431 34.82 19.92 6.46
N ALA A 432 34.35 20.17 5.22
CA ALA A 432 34.31 21.50 4.64
C ALA A 432 33.29 22.43 5.33
N LYS A 433 32.31 21.89 6.10
CA LYS A 433 31.22 22.63 6.73
C LYS A 433 30.57 23.62 5.76
N PRO A 434 30.09 23.14 4.62
CA PRO A 434 29.67 24.01 3.53
C PRO A 434 28.39 24.76 3.88
N THR A 435 28.14 25.84 3.17
CA THR A 435 26.83 26.55 3.21
C THR A 435 25.98 26.14 2.01
N ASP A 436 24.66 26.40 2.12
CA ASP A 436 23.72 26.15 1.03
C ASP A 436 24.17 26.87 -0.25
N GLY A 437 24.05 26.17 -1.38
CA GLY A 437 24.50 26.66 -2.69
C GLY A 437 26.00 26.59 -2.95
N GLN A 438 26.80 26.22 -1.97
CA GLN A 438 28.26 26.22 -2.10
C GLN A 438 28.76 25.14 -3.07
N LEU A 439 29.61 25.53 -4.01
CA LEU A 439 30.35 24.62 -4.89
C LEU A 439 31.69 24.26 -4.22
N LEU A 440 31.94 22.97 -4.03
CA LEU A 440 33.16 22.43 -3.43
C LEU A 440 34.21 22.15 -4.50
N PRO A 441 35.54 22.29 -4.18
CA PRO A 441 36.62 21.84 -5.06
C PRO A 441 36.49 20.36 -5.40
N PRO A 442 37.03 19.88 -6.54
CA PRO A 442 36.96 18.46 -6.91
C PRO A 442 37.47 17.53 -5.80
N ILE A 443 36.66 16.58 -5.43
CA ILE A 443 36.91 15.58 -4.39
C ILE A 443 37.32 14.27 -5.06
N LYS A 444 38.45 13.70 -4.66
CA LYS A 444 38.91 12.40 -5.17
C LYS A 444 38.33 11.25 -4.34
N THR A 445 37.76 10.27 -5.02
CA THR A 445 37.35 8.99 -4.44
C THR A 445 37.94 7.82 -5.21
N GLU A 446 37.61 6.61 -4.86
CA GLU A 446 37.90 5.40 -5.61
C GLU A 446 37.20 5.32 -6.97
N PHE A 447 36.10 6.08 -7.19
CA PHE A 447 35.37 6.15 -8.45
C PHE A 447 35.93 7.17 -9.45
N GLY A 448 36.62 8.21 -8.97
CA GLY A 448 37.07 9.32 -9.79
C GLY A 448 37.17 10.63 -9.02
N TYR A 449 36.91 11.72 -9.73
CA TYR A 449 36.85 13.08 -9.17
C TYR A 449 35.42 13.61 -9.24
N HIS A 450 34.87 13.99 -8.09
CA HIS A 450 33.55 14.54 -7.97
C HIS A 450 33.58 16.06 -7.81
N ILE A 451 32.79 16.77 -8.60
CA ILE A 451 32.44 18.16 -8.33
C ILE A 451 31.12 18.15 -7.59
N VAL A 452 31.09 18.73 -6.40
CA VAL A 452 29.92 18.69 -5.52
C VAL A 452 29.40 20.11 -5.32
N GLN A 453 28.10 20.29 -5.49
CA GLN A 453 27.38 21.47 -5.02
C GLN A 453 26.44 21.08 -3.90
N VAL A 454 26.52 21.77 -2.77
CA VAL A 454 25.57 21.64 -1.69
C VAL A 454 24.28 22.36 -2.10
N LEU A 455 23.16 21.67 -2.00
CA LEU A 455 21.83 22.23 -2.29
C LEU A 455 21.25 22.89 -1.04
N ASN A 456 21.10 22.12 0.01
CA ASN A 456 20.58 22.60 1.30
C ASN A 456 21.03 21.69 2.45
N HIS A 457 20.84 22.18 3.69
CA HIS A 457 20.82 21.40 4.92
C HIS A 457 19.41 20.84 5.18
N PRO A 458 19.25 19.87 6.08
CA PRO A 458 17.94 19.38 6.45
C PRO A 458 17.02 20.52 6.88
N PRO A 459 15.79 20.59 6.36
CA PRO A 459 14.90 21.68 6.66
C PRO A 459 14.36 21.62 8.11
N ASP A 460 14.33 22.74 8.79
CA ASP A 460 13.58 22.94 10.03
C ASP A 460 12.20 23.53 9.69
N LEU A 461 11.15 22.73 9.84
CA LEU A 461 9.80 23.11 9.47
C LEU A 461 9.26 24.31 10.28
N ALA A 462 9.71 24.49 11.52
CA ALA A 462 9.33 25.65 12.33
C ALA A 462 10.01 26.93 11.82
N ALA A 463 11.27 26.84 11.40
CA ALA A 463 11.99 27.95 10.76
C ALA A 463 11.39 28.31 9.40
N LEU A 464 11.03 27.29 8.58
CA LEU A 464 10.35 27.47 7.30
C LEU A 464 9.00 28.15 7.49
N LYS A 465 8.17 27.67 8.43
CA LYS A 465 6.92 28.32 8.80
C LYS A 465 7.10 29.81 9.13
N THR A 466 8.13 30.15 9.91
CA THR A 466 8.41 31.54 10.28
C THR A 466 8.71 32.42 9.04
N LYS A 467 9.44 31.89 8.07
CA LYS A 467 9.71 32.56 6.79
C LYS A 467 8.44 32.75 5.97
N ILE A 468 7.60 31.70 5.90
CA ILE A 468 6.32 31.75 5.18
C ILE A 468 5.38 32.77 5.83
N ASP A 469 5.17 32.70 7.15
CA ASP A 469 4.28 33.61 7.88
C ASP A 469 4.68 35.06 7.79
N SER A 470 5.99 35.34 7.65
CA SER A 470 6.52 36.68 7.46
C SER A 470 6.53 37.16 5.99
N GLY A 471 6.16 36.30 5.04
CA GLY A 471 6.19 36.59 3.61
C GLY A 471 7.60 36.64 3.01
N GLN A 472 8.59 36.04 3.68
CA GLN A 472 9.97 35.89 3.18
C GLN A 472 10.13 34.67 2.28
N ALA A 473 9.21 33.72 2.33
CA ALA A 473 9.14 32.56 1.46
C ALA A 473 7.67 32.30 1.08
N ASP A 474 7.47 31.79 -0.12
CA ASP A 474 6.18 31.29 -0.58
C ASP A 474 5.97 29.85 -0.12
N PHE A 475 4.74 29.48 0.22
CA PHE A 475 4.43 28.14 0.74
C PHE A 475 4.63 27.07 -0.35
N GLU A 476 4.13 27.35 -1.56
CA GLU A 476 4.19 26.41 -2.67
C GLU A 476 5.64 26.16 -3.10
N ASP A 477 6.47 27.21 -3.13
CA ASP A 477 7.91 27.09 -3.42
C ASP A 477 8.62 26.23 -2.35
N VAL A 478 8.33 26.47 -1.06
CA VAL A 478 8.89 25.68 0.05
C VAL A 478 8.42 24.23 -0.02
N ALA A 479 7.15 23.99 -0.38
CA ALA A 479 6.64 22.64 -0.55
C ALA A 479 7.38 21.89 -1.67
N LYS A 480 7.65 22.55 -2.80
CA LYS A 480 8.39 21.99 -3.93
C LYS A 480 9.85 21.70 -3.62
N ASP A 481 10.48 22.58 -2.84
CA ASP A 481 11.90 22.48 -2.52
C ASP A 481 12.20 21.46 -1.41
N PHE A 482 11.29 21.28 -0.45
CA PHE A 482 11.57 20.55 0.78
C PHE A 482 10.56 19.47 1.14
N SER A 483 9.32 19.52 0.64
CA SER A 483 8.31 18.52 1.02
C SER A 483 8.63 17.15 0.42
N GLU A 484 8.47 16.10 1.22
CA GLU A 484 8.55 14.70 0.83
C GLU A 484 7.17 14.09 0.57
N GLY A 485 6.10 14.89 0.66
CA GLY A 485 4.73 14.48 0.36
C GLY A 485 4.50 14.20 -1.13
N ALA A 486 3.50 13.39 -1.43
CA ALA A 486 3.16 13.01 -2.80
C ALA A 486 2.83 14.23 -3.70
N GLU A 487 2.27 15.30 -3.11
CA GLU A 487 1.87 16.51 -3.82
C GLU A 487 2.96 17.61 -3.78
N ALA A 488 4.18 17.29 -3.34
CA ALA A 488 5.28 18.26 -3.27
C ALA A 488 5.52 18.98 -4.60
N SER A 489 5.55 18.24 -5.72
CA SER A 489 5.73 18.80 -7.07
C SER A 489 4.61 19.73 -7.52
N HIS A 490 3.44 19.67 -6.87
CA HIS A 490 2.28 20.51 -7.10
C HIS A 490 2.11 21.59 -6.00
N GLY A 491 3.21 21.96 -5.33
CA GLY A 491 3.17 22.97 -4.25
C GLY A 491 2.47 22.48 -2.98
N GLY A 492 2.25 21.16 -2.87
CA GLY A 492 1.60 20.52 -1.73
C GLY A 492 0.07 20.51 -1.81
N ASP A 493 -0.57 20.77 -2.96
CA ASP A 493 -2.03 20.88 -3.08
C ASP A 493 -2.75 19.55 -2.81
N LEU A 494 -3.31 19.42 -1.61
CA LEU A 494 -4.17 18.30 -1.22
C LEU A 494 -5.62 18.44 -1.73
N GLY A 495 -5.99 19.59 -2.27
CA GLY A 495 -7.36 19.94 -2.63
C GLY A 495 -8.25 20.18 -1.39
N TRP A 496 -9.53 19.80 -1.51
CA TRP A 496 -10.52 20.01 -0.45
C TRP A 496 -10.46 18.92 0.60
N ILE A 497 -10.16 19.28 1.83
CA ILE A 497 -10.06 18.37 2.98
C ILE A 497 -11.30 18.50 3.84
N ALA A 498 -11.98 17.37 4.07
CA ALA A 498 -13.09 17.23 4.99
C ALA A 498 -12.61 16.74 6.37
N LYS A 499 -13.40 17.02 7.41
CA LYS A 499 -13.15 16.46 8.75
C LYS A 499 -13.22 14.93 8.73
N GLY A 500 -12.24 14.29 9.35
CA GLY A 500 -12.13 12.82 9.39
C GLY A 500 -11.48 12.18 8.16
N GLN A 501 -11.03 12.96 7.18
CA GLN A 501 -10.31 12.45 6.02
C GLN A 501 -8.85 12.11 6.34
N LEU A 502 -8.19 12.97 7.12
CA LEU A 502 -6.80 12.78 7.58
C LEU A 502 -6.76 12.38 9.06
N GLN A 503 -5.58 12.09 9.57
CA GLN A 503 -5.35 11.84 11.00
C GLN A 503 -5.91 13.00 11.83
N LYS A 504 -6.34 12.66 13.04
CA LYS A 504 -7.02 13.65 13.91
C LYS A 504 -6.19 14.89 14.15
N GLU A 505 -4.90 14.72 14.42
CA GLU A 505 -3.95 15.80 14.67
C GLU A 505 -3.81 16.74 13.47
N MET A 506 -3.72 16.18 12.27
CA MET A 506 -3.67 16.93 11.00
C MET A 506 -4.99 17.66 10.76
N THR A 507 -6.12 16.95 10.89
CA THR A 507 -7.46 17.54 10.73
C THR A 507 -7.68 18.68 11.70
N ASP A 508 -7.34 18.49 12.98
CA ASP A 508 -7.48 19.53 14.01
C ASP A 508 -6.64 20.78 13.68
N ALA A 509 -5.40 20.59 13.20
CA ALA A 509 -4.52 21.69 12.83
C ALA A 509 -5.05 22.46 11.60
N ILE A 510 -5.53 21.76 10.57
CA ILE A 510 -6.12 22.36 9.38
C ILE A 510 -7.35 23.18 9.76
N PHE A 511 -8.27 22.63 10.57
CA PHE A 511 -9.51 23.30 10.93
C PHE A 511 -9.34 24.37 12.04
N ALA A 512 -8.22 24.38 12.76
CA ALA A 512 -7.87 25.45 13.69
C ALA A 512 -7.21 26.65 12.99
N ALA A 513 -6.55 26.45 11.84
CA ALA A 513 -5.87 27.51 11.12
C ALA A 513 -6.89 28.49 10.48
N PRO A 514 -6.67 29.82 10.53
CA PRO A 514 -7.50 30.77 9.76
C PRO A 514 -7.28 30.58 8.25
N VAL A 515 -8.30 30.84 7.44
CA VAL A 515 -8.17 30.89 5.98
C VAL A 515 -7.11 31.94 5.58
N GLY A 516 -6.25 31.58 4.63
CA GLY A 516 -5.10 32.39 4.19
C GLY A 516 -3.89 32.32 5.14
N LYS A 517 -3.85 31.37 6.08
CA LYS A 517 -2.77 31.21 7.07
C LYS A 517 -2.30 29.76 7.19
N THR A 518 -1.07 29.61 7.66
CA THR A 518 -0.50 28.31 7.98
C THR A 518 -1.06 27.78 9.32
N SER A 519 -1.10 26.46 9.45
CA SER A 519 -1.40 25.77 10.70
C SER A 519 -0.26 25.90 11.72
N ALA A 520 -0.43 25.35 12.92
CA ALA A 520 0.71 24.91 13.73
C ALA A 520 1.42 23.75 13.03
N VAL A 521 2.73 23.56 13.30
CA VAL A 521 3.44 22.35 12.91
C VAL A 521 2.85 21.16 13.66
N VAL A 522 2.49 20.12 12.95
CA VAL A 522 1.97 18.86 13.50
C VAL A 522 3.08 17.83 13.47
N THR A 523 3.36 17.19 14.58
CA THR A 523 4.32 16.08 14.66
C THR A 523 3.55 14.79 14.91
N ILE A 524 3.71 13.82 14.02
CA ILE A 524 3.18 12.47 14.16
C ILE A 524 4.35 11.54 14.50
N PRO A 525 4.35 10.89 15.67
CA PRO A 525 5.42 9.99 16.07
C PRO A 525 5.65 8.87 15.03
N ASP A 526 6.92 8.57 14.75
CA ASP A 526 7.37 7.55 13.80
C ASP A 526 6.94 7.79 12.32
N ASP A 527 6.34 8.95 12.02
CA ASP A 527 5.90 9.33 10.68
C ASP A 527 6.65 10.60 10.23
N GLY A 528 6.41 11.76 10.86
CA GLY A 528 7.10 12.98 10.50
C GLY A 528 6.45 14.25 11.02
N GLN A 529 6.76 15.36 10.34
CA GLN A 529 6.20 16.69 10.61
C GLN A 529 5.43 17.22 9.42
N TYR A 530 4.35 17.92 9.72
CA TYR A 530 3.42 18.48 8.75
C TYR A 530 3.16 19.95 9.02
N LEU A 531 3.08 20.75 7.97
CA LEU A 531 2.62 22.13 7.99
C LEU A 531 1.59 22.32 6.88
N PHE A 532 0.45 22.91 7.21
CA PHE A 532 -0.64 23.12 6.28
C PHE A 532 -0.86 24.61 6.02
N LEU A 533 -1.17 24.97 4.77
CA LEU A 533 -1.72 26.27 4.41
C LEU A 533 -3.18 26.11 4.03
N VAL A 534 -4.08 26.78 4.73
CA VAL A 534 -5.51 26.77 4.40
C VAL A 534 -5.81 27.90 3.42
N LYS A 535 -6.14 27.58 2.16
CA LYS A 535 -6.40 28.58 1.10
C LYS A 535 -7.84 29.10 1.10
N ASP A 536 -8.82 28.21 1.32
CA ASP A 536 -10.25 28.54 1.25
C ASP A 536 -11.08 27.62 2.16
N GLU A 537 -12.34 27.99 2.44
CA GLU A 537 -13.31 27.16 3.16
C GLU A 537 -14.67 27.24 2.48
N GLN A 538 -15.29 26.10 2.20
CA GLN A 538 -16.60 25.98 1.56
C GLN A 538 -17.43 24.85 2.16
N GLU A 539 -18.75 25.02 2.19
CA GLU A 539 -19.70 23.94 2.47
C GLU A 539 -19.73 22.97 1.27
N ARG A 540 -19.28 21.73 1.47
CA ARG A 540 -19.21 20.70 0.43
C ARG A 540 -19.65 19.35 0.98
N THR A 541 -20.30 18.56 0.14
CA THR A 541 -20.61 17.15 0.46
C THR A 541 -19.43 16.28 0.03
N PRO A 542 -18.85 15.45 0.92
CA PRO A 542 -17.85 14.47 0.50
C PRO A 542 -18.47 13.40 -0.41
N GLU A 543 -17.81 13.10 -1.51
CA GLU A 543 -18.25 12.10 -2.51
C GLU A 543 -17.06 11.25 -2.96
N GLY A 544 -17.35 10.11 -3.59
CA GLY A 544 -16.36 9.23 -4.20
C GLY A 544 -15.21 8.87 -3.27
N ARG A 545 -13.98 8.96 -3.76
CA ARG A 545 -12.77 8.60 -3.00
C ARG A 545 -12.59 9.39 -1.70
N GLN A 546 -13.04 10.65 -1.65
CA GLN A 546 -12.99 11.43 -0.42
C GLN A 546 -13.87 10.82 0.67
N LEU A 547 -15.11 10.43 0.32
CA LEU A 547 -16.02 9.77 1.25
C LEU A 547 -15.49 8.40 1.71
N ASP A 548 -14.87 7.64 0.81
CA ASP A 548 -14.26 6.34 1.12
C ASP A 548 -13.05 6.50 2.08
N ALA A 549 -12.23 7.51 1.88
CA ALA A 549 -11.12 7.84 2.79
C ALA A 549 -11.65 8.19 4.20
N ILE A 550 -12.69 9.02 4.28
CA ILE A 550 -13.34 9.38 5.55
C ILE A 550 -13.92 8.13 6.23
N ARG A 551 -14.62 7.28 5.48
CA ARG A 551 -15.21 6.02 5.97
C ARG A 551 -14.14 5.12 6.60
N THR A 552 -13.06 4.88 5.86
CA THR A 552 -11.94 4.03 6.31
C THR A 552 -11.28 4.62 7.56
N ARG A 553 -11.04 5.93 7.58
CA ARG A 553 -10.38 6.60 8.71
C ARG A 553 -11.24 6.59 9.95
N LEU A 554 -12.50 7.03 9.86
CA LEU A 554 -13.41 7.05 10.99
C LEU A 554 -13.62 5.66 11.60
N PHE A 555 -13.70 4.63 10.75
CA PHE A 555 -13.78 3.26 11.24
C PHE A 555 -12.50 2.85 11.95
N SER A 556 -11.32 3.10 11.38
CA SER A 556 -10.03 2.78 11.97
C SER A 556 -9.86 3.44 13.33
N ASP A 557 -10.08 4.76 13.41
CA ASP A 557 -9.92 5.55 14.65
C ASP A 557 -10.90 5.12 15.74
N TRP A 558 -12.12 4.70 15.36
CA TRP A 558 -13.11 4.18 16.29
C TRP A 558 -12.82 2.74 16.72
N TYR A 559 -12.36 1.89 15.79
CA TYR A 559 -12.20 0.46 15.98
C TYR A 559 -10.89 0.08 16.69
N GLN A 560 -9.77 0.67 16.29
CA GLN A 560 -8.44 0.26 16.76
C GLN A 560 -8.29 0.31 18.29
N PRO A 561 -8.70 1.39 19.01
CA PRO A 561 -8.62 1.40 20.47
C PRO A 561 -9.49 0.32 21.14
N LYS A 562 -10.60 -0.08 20.50
CA LYS A 562 -11.48 -1.14 20.99
C LYS A 562 -10.90 -2.53 20.76
N LYS A 563 -10.21 -2.72 19.62
CA LYS A 563 -9.46 -3.95 19.32
C LYS A 563 -8.30 -4.11 20.29
N ASP A 564 -7.56 -3.05 20.57
CA ASP A 564 -6.41 -3.06 21.51
C ASP A 564 -6.84 -3.32 22.96
N ALA A 565 -8.04 -2.87 23.34
CA ALA A 565 -8.62 -3.12 24.65
C ALA A 565 -9.24 -4.52 24.80
N ALA A 566 -9.49 -5.24 23.71
CA ALA A 566 -10.04 -6.58 23.74
C ALA A 566 -9.00 -7.60 24.26
N ALA A 567 -9.46 -8.58 25.05
CA ALA A 567 -8.57 -9.65 25.50
C ALA A 567 -8.35 -10.66 24.36
N VAL A 568 -7.33 -10.42 23.55
CA VAL A 568 -6.97 -11.24 22.39
C VAL A 568 -5.70 -12.03 22.66
N GLU A 569 -5.77 -13.35 22.50
CA GLU A 569 -4.62 -14.26 22.54
C GLU A 569 -4.41 -14.89 21.16
N ARG A 570 -3.14 -15.12 20.79
CA ARG A 570 -2.73 -15.77 19.54
C ARG A 570 -1.68 -16.82 19.82
N ASP A 571 -1.85 -18.03 19.27
CA ASP A 571 -0.80 -19.07 19.29
C ASP A 571 -0.07 -19.06 17.93
N GLU A 572 0.92 -18.21 17.82
CA GLU A 572 1.70 -18.03 16.58
C GLU A 572 2.41 -19.33 16.16
N SER A 573 2.77 -20.20 17.12
CA SER A 573 3.46 -21.46 16.83
C SER A 573 2.55 -22.46 16.09
N ILE A 574 1.27 -22.50 16.46
CA ILE A 574 0.28 -23.33 15.78
C ILE A 574 -0.06 -22.75 14.42
N VAL A 575 -0.22 -21.43 14.31
CA VAL A 575 -0.49 -20.73 13.05
C VAL A 575 0.62 -20.95 12.03
N ALA A 576 1.89 -20.81 12.46
CA ALA A 576 3.04 -21.08 11.62
C ALA A 576 3.13 -22.56 11.19
N GLY A 577 2.79 -23.50 12.08
CA GLY A 577 2.74 -24.93 11.76
C GLY A 577 1.64 -25.34 10.79
N LEU A 578 0.61 -24.52 10.61
CA LEU A 578 -0.44 -24.76 9.61
C LEU A 578 -0.10 -24.13 8.24
N ALA A 579 0.85 -23.20 8.20
CA ALA A 579 1.30 -22.51 6.99
C ALA A 579 2.40 -23.29 6.21
N GLY A 580 3.04 -24.28 6.82
CA GLY A 580 4.06 -25.17 6.22
C GLY A 580 3.45 -26.48 5.82
#